data_b098b0b659f985e5662604bc7c59c25d
#
_entry.id   b098b0b659f985e5662604bc7c59c25d
#
_cell.length_a   1.000
_cell.length_b   1.000
_cell.length_c   1.000
_cell.angle_alpha   90.00
_cell.angle_beta   90.00
_cell.angle_gamma   90.00
#
_symmetry.space_group_name_H-M   'P 1'
#
loop_
_entity.id
_entity.type
_entity.pdbx_description
1 polymer ?
#
loop_
_entity_poly.entity_id
_entity_poly.type
_entity_poly.pdbx_seq_one_letter_code
_entity_poly.pdbx_strand_id
1 'polypeptide(L)'
;VISSVSCIYGMGNPSDFYNNVIEIERGRTINRNVFLRRLVDSLYMRNDIELNRGNFRVKGDTVDIYLAYSDNLLRVTFWGDEIDGIEEVDPVSGVTIAPFEAYKIYPANLFMTTKEATLRAIHEIEDDLTKQVAYFESIGKEYEAKRLYERVTYDMEMIRELGHCSGIENYSRYFDGRAAGTRPYCLLDFFPDDFLIVIDESHVSVPQIRAMYGGDRARKINLVEYGFRLPAAMDNRPLKFEEFESMAKQVIYVSATPADYELVQSEGIVVEQVIRPTGLLDPVIEVRPSLNQIDDLMEEIQIRIEKEERVLVTDRKS
;
A
#
# COMPACT_ATOMS: atom_id res chain seq x y z
N VAL A 1 0.60 13.59 -5.47
CA VAL A 1 0.95 12.18 -5.17
C VAL A 1 1.14 11.45 -6.48
N ILE A 2 2.20 10.65 -6.62
CA ILE A 2 2.46 9.77 -7.76
C ILE A 2 2.31 8.33 -7.26
N SER A 3 1.53 7.52 -7.97
CA SER A 3 1.25 6.15 -7.57
C SER A 3 1.08 5.24 -8.79
N SER A 4 1.28 3.94 -8.60
CA SER A 4 0.93 2.93 -9.60
C SER A 4 -0.57 2.59 -9.54
N VAL A 5 -1.07 1.80 -10.49
CA VAL A 5 -2.46 1.32 -10.47
C VAL A 5 -2.82 0.49 -9.23
N SER A 6 -1.85 0.03 -8.45
CA SER A 6 -2.11 -0.63 -7.17
C SER A 6 -2.70 0.29 -6.10
N CYS A 7 -2.76 1.60 -6.32
CA CYS A 7 -3.45 2.57 -5.45
C CYS A 7 -4.96 2.28 -5.25
N ILE A 8 -5.57 1.48 -6.12
CA ILE A 8 -6.97 1.04 -6.00
C ILE A 8 -7.15 -0.20 -5.11
N TYR A 9 -6.07 -0.79 -4.60
CA TYR A 9 -6.14 -1.89 -3.62
C TYR A 9 -6.51 -1.39 -2.23
N GLY A 10 -7.03 -2.33 -1.43
CA GLY A 10 -7.42 -2.07 -0.05
C GLY A 10 -6.29 -1.53 0.81
N MET A 11 -6.57 -0.43 1.50
CA MET A 11 -5.72 0.22 2.50
C MET A 11 -6.48 0.32 3.82
N GLY A 12 -5.84 0.84 4.86
CA GLY A 12 -6.50 1.11 6.14
C GLY A 12 -7.58 2.19 6.04
N ASN A 13 -8.41 2.29 7.06
CA ASN A 13 -9.45 3.32 7.17
C ASN A 13 -8.83 4.71 7.33
N PRO A 14 -9.11 5.68 6.43
CA PRO A 14 -8.59 7.05 6.54
C PRO A 14 -8.91 7.72 7.87
N SER A 15 -10.12 7.51 8.41
CA SER A 15 -10.54 8.12 9.68
C SER A 15 -9.68 7.63 10.84
N ASP A 16 -9.39 6.33 10.92
CA ASP A 16 -8.53 5.77 11.96
C ASP A 16 -7.09 6.27 11.82
N PHE A 17 -6.61 6.42 10.58
CA PHE A 17 -5.29 6.98 10.32
C PHE A 17 -5.18 8.43 10.79
N TYR A 18 -6.13 9.29 10.40
CA TYR A 18 -6.10 10.71 10.77
C TYR A 18 -6.34 10.95 12.26
N ASN A 19 -7.16 10.12 12.93
CA ASN A 19 -7.39 10.22 14.37
C ASN A 19 -6.15 9.89 15.22
N ASN A 20 -5.18 9.17 14.65
CA ASN A 20 -3.94 8.80 15.31
C ASN A 20 -2.74 9.69 14.91
N VAL A 21 -2.97 10.80 14.21
CA VAL A 21 -1.94 11.81 13.96
C VAL A 21 -1.60 12.53 15.27
N ILE A 22 -0.31 12.63 15.57
CA ILE A 22 0.18 13.32 16.76
C ILE A 22 0.64 14.72 16.35
N GLU A 23 -0.10 15.73 16.77
CA GLU A 23 0.28 17.12 16.57
C GLU A 23 1.10 17.62 17.76
N ILE A 24 2.29 18.14 17.48
CA ILE A 24 3.20 18.73 18.45
C ILE A 24 3.58 20.15 18.06
N GLU A 25 3.79 20.99 19.05
CA GLU A 25 4.16 22.39 18.89
C GLU A 25 5.17 22.76 19.97
N ARG A 26 6.17 23.55 19.63
CA ARG A 26 7.15 24.08 20.55
C ARG A 26 6.50 24.94 21.63
N GLY A 27 6.91 24.78 22.88
CA GLY A 27 6.31 25.47 24.02
C GLY A 27 5.01 24.83 24.55
N ARG A 28 4.47 23.82 23.84
CA ARG A 28 3.30 23.10 24.32
C ARG A 28 3.64 22.13 25.43
N THR A 29 2.86 22.18 26.52
CA THR A 29 3.00 21.22 27.63
C THR A 29 2.29 19.92 27.30
N ILE A 30 3.03 18.85 27.26
CA ILE A 30 2.53 17.48 27.13
C ILE A 30 3.39 16.55 28.00
N ASN A 31 2.78 15.79 28.88
CA ASN A 31 3.52 14.83 29.67
C ASN A 31 4.24 13.83 28.75
N ARG A 32 5.58 13.71 28.93
CA ARG A 32 6.44 12.89 28.08
C ARG A 32 5.96 11.44 27.98
N ASN A 33 5.51 10.84 29.09
CA ASN A 33 5.01 9.46 29.05
C ASN A 33 3.72 9.33 28.23
N VAL A 34 2.86 10.35 28.26
CA VAL A 34 1.66 10.41 27.39
C VAL A 34 2.08 10.52 25.92
N PHE A 35 3.08 11.35 25.62
CA PHE A 35 3.62 11.45 24.27
C PHE A 35 4.19 10.11 23.77
N LEU A 36 5.02 9.43 24.59
CA LEU A 36 5.58 8.12 24.24
C LEU A 36 4.47 7.06 24.05
N ARG A 37 3.42 7.10 24.85
CA ARG A 37 2.27 6.20 24.67
C ARG A 37 1.55 6.48 23.35
N ARG A 38 1.36 7.74 22.98
CA ARG A 38 0.78 8.10 21.67
C ARG A 38 1.62 7.58 20.51
N LEU A 39 2.97 7.62 20.59
CA LEU A 39 3.84 7.02 19.57
C LEU A 39 3.58 5.51 19.45
N VAL A 40 3.47 4.79 20.56
CA VAL A 40 3.16 3.36 20.54
C VAL A 40 1.75 3.10 19.98
N ASP A 41 0.77 3.89 20.36
CA ASP A 41 -0.59 3.82 19.83
C ASP A 41 -0.63 4.11 18.32
N SER A 42 0.28 4.96 17.81
CA SER A 42 0.50 5.23 16.39
C SER A 42 1.45 4.23 15.71
N LEU A 43 1.65 3.06 16.32
CA LEU A 43 2.42 1.91 15.83
C LEU A 43 3.93 2.15 15.66
N TYR A 44 4.51 3.16 16.33
CA TYR A 44 5.95 3.26 16.48
C TYR A 44 6.46 2.32 17.57
N MET A 45 7.51 1.59 17.29
CA MET A 45 8.12 0.67 18.26
C MET A 45 9.31 1.33 18.96
N ARG A 46 9.41 1.16 20.29
CA ARG A 46 10.59 1.62 21.01
C ARG A 46 11.77 0.67 20.77
N ASN A 47 12.86 1.22 20.29
CA ASN A 47 14.13 0.51 20.14
C ASN A 47 15.28 1.46 20.46
N ASP A 48 15.90 1.27 21.63
CA ASP A 48 16.98 2.13 22.10
C ASP A 48 18.35 1.70 21.55
N ILE A 49 18.46 0.52 20.90
CA ILE A 49 19.71 -0.05 20.37
C ILE A 49 19.85 0.31 18.88
N GLU A 50 18.90 -0.08 18.08
CA GLU A 50 18.92 0.12 16.64
C GLU A 50 17.68 0.91 16.20
N LEU A 51 17.90 2.09 15.64
CA LEU A 51 16.83 2.99 15.24
C LEU A 51 16.56 2.84 13.74
N ASN A 52 15.50 2.11 13.42
CA ASN A 52 15.01 1.90 12.05
C ASN A 52 13.73 2.70 11.81
N ARG A 53 13.30 2.84 10.55
CA ARG A 53 12.03 3.50 10.22
C ARG A 53 10.86 2.86 10.96
N GLY A 54 9.98 3.67 11.52
CA GLY A 54 8.88 3.23 12.38
C GLY A 54 9.30 2.94 13.82
N ASN A 55 10.55 3.24 14.21
CA ASN A 55 11.02 3.14 15.59
C ASN A 55 11.22 4.51 16.23
N PHE A 56 11.20 4.53 17.55
CA PHE A 56 11.67 5.67 18.33
C PHE A 56 12.59 5.21 19.46
N ARG A 57 13.48 6.09 19.90
CA ARG A 57 14.33 5.88 21.08
C ARG A 57 14.26 7.08 22.01
N VAL A 58 14.57 6.84 23.28
CA VAL A 58 14.57 7.86 24.33
C VAL A 58 15.97 7.96 24.92
N LYS A 59 16.56 9.15 24.90
CA LYS A 59 17.85 9.45 25.53
C LYS A 59 17.73 10.70 26.39
N GLY A 60 17.64 10.52 27.71
CA GLY A 60 17.41 11.64 28.64
C GLY A 60 16.09 12.34 28.32
N ASP A 61 16.15 13.63 28.04
CA ASP A 61 15.01 14.47 27.70
C ASP A 61 14.71 14.54 26.19
N THR A 62 15.43 13.75 25.39
CA THR A 62 15.31 13.74 23.94
C THR A 62 14.63 12.44 23.46
N VAL A 63 13.66 12.58 22.55
CA VAL A 63 13.01 11.49 21.84
C VAL A 63 13.35 11.61 20.35
N ASP A 64 14.11 10.66 19.84
CA ASP A 64 14.41 10.53 18.41
C ASP A 64 13.39 9.57 17.77
N ILE A 65 12.68 10.01 16.74
CA ILE A 65 11.64 9.24 16.04
C ILE A 65 12.09 9.07 14.59
N TYR A 66 12.32 7.82 14.15
CA TYR A 66 12.56 7.57 12.74
C TYR A 66 11.23 7.41 12.04
N LEU A 67 10.80 8.46 11.35
CA LEU A 67 9.51 8.51 10.69
C LEU A 67 9.40 7.40 9.63
N ALA A 68 8.28 6.72 9.57
CA ALA A 68 8.06 5.62 8.62
C ALA A 68 8.06 6.09 7.14
N TYR A 69 7.81 7.39 6.92
CA TYR A 69 7.63 8.03 5.62
C TYR A 69 8.73 9.05 5.26
N SER A 70 9.81 9.12 6.04
CA SER A 70 10.95 10.03 5.81
C SER A 70 12.26 9.28 5.89
N ASP A 71 13.29 9.82 5.25
CA ASP A 71 14.68 9.38 5.36
C ASP A 71 15.39 9.97 6.59
N ASN A 72 14.79 10.99 7.21
CA ASN A 72 15.36 11.70 8.34
C ASN A 72 14.65 11.37 9.66
N LEU A 73 15.32 11.65 10.78
CA LEU A 73 14.77 11.55 12.12
C LEU A 73 14.04 12.83 12.49
N LEU A 74 12.96 12.70 13.24
CA LEU A 74 12.38 13.79 13.99
C LEU A 74 12.87 13.71 15.44
N ARG A 75 13.57 14.73 15.91
CA ARG A 75 14.04 14.88 17.29
C ARG A 75 13.11 15.82 18.03
N VAL A 76 12.57 15.35 19.15
CA VAL A 76 11.75 16.14 20.06
C VAL A 76 12.47 16.23 21.40
N THR A 77 12.82 17.44 21.81
CA THR A 77 13.50 17.72 23.10
C THR A 77 12.49 18.27 24.09
N PHE A 78 12.54 17.75 25.31
CA PHE A 78 11.65 18.13 26.41
C PHE A 78 12.42 18.90 27.47
N TRP A 79 11.77 19.90 28.05
CA TRP A 79 12.15 20.53 29.32
C TRP A 79 11.05 20.23 30.35
N GLY A 80 11.25 19.18 31.15
CA GLY A 80 10.17 18.64 31.98
C GLY A 80 9.06 18.04 31.13
N ASP A 81 7.85 18.63 31.22
CA ASP A 81 6.67 18.27 30.41
C ASP A 81 6.42 19.26 29.24
N GLU A 82 7.31 20.20 28.97
CA GLU A 82 7.23 21.15 27.86
C GLU A 82 8.10 20.71 26.69
N ILE A 83 7.61 20.85 25.47
CA ILE A 83 8.37 20.63 24.24
C ILE A 83 9.26 21.85 24.00
N ASP A 84 10.57 21.72 24.24
CA ASP A 84 11.56 22.79 24.08
C ASP A 84 12.04 22.91 22.62
N GLY A 85 12.15 21.80 21.90
CA GLY A 85 12.61 21.79 20.51
C GLY A 85 12.03 20.66 19.68
N ILE A 86 11.84 20.97 18.39
CA ILE A 86 11.43 20.00 17.36
C ILE A 86 12.39 20.20 16.18
N GLU A 87 13.13 19.17 15.80
CA GLU A 87 14.18 19.27 14.78
C GLU A 87 14.17 18.06 13.84
N GLU A 88 14.43 18.31 12.57
CA GLU A 88 14.78 17.26 11.62
C GLU A 88 16.28 17.00 11.69
N VAL A 89 16.67 15.75 11.77
CA VAL A 89 18.07 15.32 12.02
C VAL A 89 18.43 14.23 11.03
N ASP A 90 19.62 14.35 10.45
CA ASP A 90 20.20 13.30 9.62
C ASP A 90 20.53 12.05 10.47
N PRO A 91 20.03 10.87 10.11
CA PRO A 91 20.18 9.65 10.93
C PRO A 91 21.63 9.15 11.03
N VAL A 92 22.48 9.49 10.08
CA VAL A 92 23.86 9.00 9.99
C VAL A 92 24.82 9.93 10.73
N SER A 93 24.77 11.23 10.42
CA SER A 93 25.68 12.23 11.01
C SER A 93 25.17 12.79 12.34
N GLY A 94 23.87 12.70 12.62
CA GLY A 94 23.23 13.28 13.79
C GLY A 94 23.12 14.81 13.74
N VAL A 95 23.40 15.41 12.58
CA VAL A 95 23.35 16.87 12.39
C VAL A 95 21.91 17.32 12.17
N THR A 96 21.54 18.41 12.83
CA THR A 96 20.24 19.08 12.62
C THR A 96 20.16 19.67 11.21
N ILE A 97 19.13 19.29 10.46
CA ILE A 97 18.85 19.77 9.10
C ILE A 97 17.98 21.03 9.17
N ALA A 98 16.87 20.96 9.93
CA ALA A 98 15.94 22.06 10.08
C ALA A 98 15.22 22.03 11.43
N PRO A 99 14.97 23.20 12.07
CA PRO A 99 14.08 23.30 13.21
C PRO A 99 12.62 23.53 12.74
N PHE A 100 11.66 23.11 13.58
CA PHE A 100 10.23 23.33 13.38
C PHE A 100 9.58 23.98 14.61
N GLU A 101 8.61 24.84 14.39
CA GLU A 101 7.73 25.36 15.46
C GLU A 101 6.57 24.41 15.75
N ALA A 102 6.08 23.70 14.74
CA ALA A 102 5.05 22.68 14.87
C ALA A 102 5.30 21.54 13.89
N TYR A 103 4.88 20.33 14.26
CA TYR A 103 5.01 19.16 13.40
C TYR A 103 3.83 18.19 13.57
N LYS A 104 3.49 17.46 12.49
CA LYS A 104 2.48 16.39 12.50
C LYS A 104 3.17 15.05 12.29
N ILE A 105 3.13 14.20 13.29
CA ILE A 105 3.66 12.84 13.21
C ILE A 105 2.51 11.94 12.77
N TYR A 106 2.63 11.39 11.57
CA TYR A 106 1.67 10.42 11.05
C TYR A 106 1.98 9.02 11.57
N PRO A 107 0.97 8.13 11.67
CA PRO A 107 1.18 6.75 12.10
C PRO A 107 2.24 6.01 11.27
N ALA A 108 2.92 5.07 11.91
CA ALA A 108 3.95 4.26 11.26
C ALA A 108 3.40 3.22 10.28
N ASN A 109 2.09 2.94 10.34
CA ASN A 109 1.41 2.00 9.44
C ASN A 109 0.04 2.56 9.04
N LEU A 110 -0.40 2.19 7.83
CA LEU A 110 -1.72 2.57 7.29
C LEU A 110 -2.87 1.77 7.89
N PHE A 111 -2.62 0.54 8.36
CA PHE A 111 -3.60 -0.29 9.05
C PHE A 111 -3.62 0.03 10.55
N MET A 112 -4.31 1.12 10.86
CA MET A 112 -4.55 1.55 12.24
C MET A 112 -5.86 0.98 12.74
N THR A 113 -5.88 0.59 14.03
CA THR A 113 -7.09 0.10 14.70
C THR A 113 -7.02 0.39 16.19
N THR A 114 -8.16 0.56 16.85
CA THR A 114 -8.22 0.69 18.30
C THR A 114 -8.14 -0.67 18.97
N LYS A 115 -7.76 -0.71 20.26
CA LYS A 115 -7.73 -1.98 21.03
C LYS A 115 -9.11 -2.65 21.10
N GLU A 116 -10.17 -1.85 21.23
CA GLU A 116 -11.54 -2.34 21.24
C GLU A 116 -11.93 -2.95 19.89
N ALA A 117 -11.56 -2.28 18.77
CA ALA A 117 -11.79 -2.79 17.43
C ALA A 117 -10.97 -4.06 17.16
N THR A 118 -9.74 -4.14 17.66
CA THR A 118 -8.90 -5.34 17.57
C THR A 118 -9.53 -6.53 18.30
N LEU A 119 -9.99 -6.34 19.55
CA LEU A 119 -10.64 -7.41 20.33
C LEU A 119 -11.92 -7.89 19.65
N ARG A 120 -12.74 -6.98 19.15
CA ARG A 120 -13.95 -7.32 18.36
C ARG A 120 -13.59 -8.10 17.11
N ALA A 121 -12.60 -7.63 16.33
CA ALA A 121 -12.15 -8.28 15.11
C ALA A 121 -11.66 -9.71 15.39
N ILE A 122 -10.86 -9.92 16.43
CA ILE A 122 -10.39 -11.26 16.82
C ILE A 122 -11.57 -12.19 17.09
N HIS A 123 -12.57 -11.73 17.84
CA HIS A 123 -13.74 -12.54 18.16
C HIS A 123 -14.53 -12.93 16.90
N GLU A 124 -14.76 -11.96 15.99
CA GLU A 124 -15.43 -12.23 14.72
C GLU A 124 -14.64 -13.18 13.82
N ILE A 125 -13.30 -13.08 13.82
CA ILE A 125 -12.40 -13.98 13.06
C ILE A 125 -12.48 -15.40 13.63
N GLU A 126 -12.49 -15.57 14.95
CA GLU A 126 -12.62 -16.89 15.61
C GLU A 126 -13.98 -17.55 15.32
N ASP A 127 -15.04 -16.76 15.29
CA ASP A 127 -16.38 -17.24 14.92
C ASP A 127 -16.41 -17.71 13.45
N ASP A 128 -15.85 -16.94 12.53
CA ASP A 128 -15.82 -17.29 11.12
C ASP A 128 -14.85 -18.44 10.84
N LEU A 129 -13.74 -18.56 11.60
CA LEU A 129 -12.85 -19.72 11.57
C LEU A 129 -13.59 -21.00 11.95
N THR A 130 -14.32 -20.96 13.07
CA THR A 130 -15.09 -22.11 13.56
C THR A 130 -16.10 -22.58 12.51
N LYS A 131 -16.83 -21.65 11.90
CA LYS A 131 -17.80 -21.96 10.83
C LYS A 131 -17.12 -22.55 9.59
N GLN A 132 -16.00 -21.98 9.17
CA GLN A 132 -15.30 -22.44 7.97
C GLN A 132 -14.62 -23.79 8.16
N VAL A 133 -14.05 -24.06 9.33
CA VAL A 133 -13.48 -25.37 9.68
C VAL A 133 -14.59 -26.44 9.66
N ALA A 134 -15.73 -26.20 10.35
CA ALA A 134 -16.86 -27.11 10.35
C ALA A 134 -17.39 -27.35 8.92
N TYR A 135 -17.42 -26.34 8.08
CA TYR A 135 -17.79 -26.48 6.68
C TYR A 135 -16.84 -27.44 5.92
N PHE A 136 -15.51 -27.24 6.06
CA PHE A 136 -14.52 -28.12 5.41
C PHE A 136 -14.64 -29.56 5.89
N GLU A 137 -14.79 -29.79 7.19
CA GLU A 137 -15.00 -31.13 7.77
C GLU A 137 -16.25 -31.79 7.22
N SER A 138 -17.36 -31.05 7.10
CA SER A 138 -18.64 -31.55 6.57
C SER A 138 -18.57 -32.03 5.12
N ILE A 139 -17.61 -31.51 4.34
CA ILE A 139 -17.39 -31.92 2.93
C ILE A 139 -16.16 -32.81 2.73
N GLY A 140 -15.57 -33.32 3.82
CA GLY A 140 -14.44 -34.24 3.78
C GLY A 140 -13.09 -33.62 3.45
N LYS A 141 -12.94 -32.30 3.62
CA LYS A 141 -11.70 -31.54 3.38
C LYS A 141 -10.90 -31.33 4.68
N GLU A 142 -10.50 -32.41 5.33
CA GLU A 142 -9.81 -32.39 6.64
C GLU A 142 -8.45 -31.65 6.60
N TYR A 143 -7.69 -31.78 5.49
CA TYR A 143 -6.40 -31.09 5.33
C TYR A 143 -6.56 -29.58 5.21
N GLU A 144 -7.57 -29.13 4.48
CA GLU A 144 -7.92 -27.71 4.36
C GLU A 144 -8.39 -27.14 5.69
N ALA A 145 -9.25 -27.88 6.42
CA ALA A 145 -9.71 -27.53 7.75
C ALA A 145 -8.54 -27.33 8.72
N LYS A 146 -7.64 -28.31 8.81
CA LYS A 146 -6.46 -28.24 9.66
C LYS A 146 -5.54 -27.08 9.32
N ARG A 147 -5.22 -26.91 8.01
CA ARG A 147 -4.36 -25.82 7.53
C ARG A 147 -4.93 -24.45 7.88
N LEU A 148 -6.22 -24.26 7.64
CA LEU A 148 -6.89 -23.01 7.94
C LEU A 148 -6.86 -22.72 9.44
N TYR A 149 -7.18 -23.73 10.27
CA TYR A 149 -7.17 -23.60 11.70
C TYR A 149 -5.78 -23.21 12.24
N GLU A 150 -4.73 -23.94 11.86
CA GLU A 150 -3.36 -23.65 12.30
C GLU A 150 -2.91 -22.24 11.87
N ARG A 151 -3.18 -21.87 10.64
CA ARG A 151 -2.78 -20.56 10.10
C ARG A 151 -3.50 -19.40 10.81
N VAL A 152 -4.82 -19.47 10.93
CA VAL A 152 -5.60 -18.38 11.52
C VAL A 152 -5.35 -18.26 13.02
N THR A 153 -5.22 -19.38 13.72
CA THR A 153 -4.87 -19.37 15.15
C THR A 153 -3.53 -18.68 15.39
N TYR A 154 -2.51 -19.03 14.59
CA TYR A 154 -1.20 -18.37 14.65
C TYR A 154 -1.31 -16.86 14.37
N ASP A 155 -2.04 -16.46 13.32
CA ASP A 155 -2.25 -15.05 12.99
C ASP A 155 -2.94 -14.29 14.14
N MET A 156 -3.92 -14.93 14.82
CA MET A 156 -4.60 -14.34 15.98
C MET A 156 -3.68 -14.17 17.19
N GLU A 157 -2.80 -15.13 17.47
CA GLU A 157 -1.79 -14.99 18.50
C GLU A 157 -0.85 -13.82 18.23
N MET A 158 -0.37 -13.69 17.01
CA MET A 158 0.48 -12.58 16.59
C MET A 158 -0.22 -11.22 16.74
N ILE A 159 -1.50 -11.14 16.39
CA ILE A 159 -2.29 -9.90 16.53
C ILE A 159 -2.51 -9.56 18.02
N ARG A 160 -2.73 -10.56 18.89
CA ARG A 160 -2.89 -10.33 20.34
C ARG A 160 -1.61 -9.82 21.00
N GLU A 161 -0.48 -10.43 20.65
CA GLU A 161 0.80 -10.14 21.28
C GLU A 161 1.50 -8.90 20.70
N LEU A 162 1.48 -8.76 19.38
CA LEU A 162 2.23 -7.73 18.66
C LEU A 162 1.36 -6.65 18.01
N GLY A 163 0.02 -6.81 18.03
CA GLY A 163 -0.91 -5.93 17.31
C GLY A 163 -0.91 -6.09 15.78
N HIS A 164 -0.18 -7.05 15.24
CA HIS A 164 0.04 -7.22 13.81
C HIS A 164 0.39 -8.66 13.46
N CYS A 165 0.01 -9.11 12.24
CA CYS A 165 0.48 -10.37 11.65
C CYS A 165 0.84 -10.18 10.17
N SER A 166 1.59 -11.14 9.60
CA SER A 166 1.86 -11.14 8.16
C SER A 166 0.59 -11.45 7.36
N GLY A 167 0.19 -10.51 6.50
CA GLY A 167 -1.04 -10.63 5.73
C GLY A 167 -2.28 -10.14 6.49
N ILE A 168 -2.11 -9.22 7.46
CA ILE A 168 -3.20 -8.62 8.24
C ILE A 168 -4.30 -8.01 7.36
N GLU A 169 -3.96 -7.57 6.16
CA GLU A 169 -4.90 -7.05 5.18
C GLU A 169 -5.99 -8.05 4.79
N ASN A 170 -5.74 -9.36 4.91
CA ASN A 170 -6.75 -10.39 4.66
C ASN A 170 -7.87 -10.41 5.72
N TYR A 171 -7.65 -9.74 6.84
CA TYR A 171 -8.60 -9.55 7.93
C TYR A 171 -9.17 -8.13 8.00
N SER A 172 -8.83 -7.24 7.04
CA SER A 172 -9.19 -5.82 7.05
C SER A 172 -10.68 -5.57 7.27
N ARG A 173 -11.57 -6.41 6.71
CA ARG A 173 -13.02 -6.31 6.89
C ARG A 173 -13.44 -6.30 8.37
N TYR A 174 -12.84 -7.14 9.19
CA TYR A 174 -13.18 -7.25 10.62
C TYR A 174 -12.69 -6.03 11.39
N PHE A 175 -11.49 -5.53 11.08
CA PHE A 175 -10.94 -4.33 11.72
C PHE A 175 -11.74 -3.08 11.38
N ASP A 176 -12.12 -2.93 10.11
CA ASP A 176 -12.92 -1.80 9.63
C ASP A 176 -14.41 -1.91 10.03
N GLY A 177 -14.87 -3.05 10.48
CA GLY A 177 -16.29 -3.32 10.75
C GLY A 177 -17.17 -3.27 9.50
N ARG A 178 -16.61 -3.52 8.31
CA ARG A 178 -17.33 -3.48 7.04
C ARG A 178 -18.20 -4.73 6.85
N ALA A 179 -19.37 -4.54 6.22
CA ALA A 179 -20.17 -5.67 5.79
C ALA A 179 -19.46 -6.47 4.68
N ALA A 180 -19.70 -7.79 4.64
CA ALA A 180 -19.16 -8.66 3.60
C ALA A 180 -19.55 -8.15 2.19
N GLY A 181 -18.59 -8.18 1.24
CA GLY A 181 -18.79 -7.76 -0.14
C GLY A 181 -18.69 -6.24 -0.39
N THR A 182 -18.61 -5.42 0.65
CA THR A 182 -18.39 -3.97 0.49
C THR A 182 -16.97 -3.69 0.00
N ARG A 183 -16.79 -2.55 -0.71
CA ARG A 183 -15.46 -2.16 -1.17
C ARG A 183 -14.56 -1.81 0.01
N PRO A 184 -13.25 -2.13 -0.05
CA PRO A 184 -12.29 -1.63 0.92
C PRO A 184 -12.02 -0.13 0.69
N TYR A 185 -11.46 0.53 1.69
CA TYR A 185 -10.83 1.83 1.50
C TYR A 185 -9.58 1.67 0.64
N CYS A 186 -9.27 2.66 -0.19
CA CYS A 186 -8.08 2.69 -1.03
C CYS A 186 -7.40 4.06 -0.95
N LEU A 187 -6.30 4.27 -1.67
CA LEU A 187 -5.60 5.56 -1.66
C LEU A 187 -6.51 6.75 -2.00
N LEU A 188 -7.49 6.54 -2.89
CA LEU A 188 -8.40 7.61 -3.31
C LEU A 188 -9.30 8.11 -2.16
N ASP A 189 -9.57 7.29 -1.15
CA ASP A 189 -10.36 7.69 0.03
C ASP A 189 -9.60 8.64 0.97
N PHE A 190 -8.29 8.82 0.79
CA PHE A 190 -7.46 9.76 1.56
C PHE A 190 -7.44 11.18 0.96
N PHE A 191 -7.98 11.36 -0.23
CA PHE A 191 -8.07 12.66 -0.90
C PHE A 191 -9.37 13.39 -0.54
N PRO A 192 -9.39 14.73 -0.65
CA PRO A 192 -10.64 15.48 -0.57
C PRO A 192 -11.56 15.13 -1.74
N ASP A 193 -12.86 15.45 -1.63
CA ASP A 193 -13.88 15.06 -2.62
C ASP A 193 -13.68 15.68 -4.03
N ASP A 194 -12.90 16.75 -4.15
CA ASP A 194 -12.65 17.53 -5.37
C ASP A 194 -11.24 17.33 -5.95
N PHE A 195 -10.66 16.13 -5.79
CA PHE A 195 -9.33 15.84 -6.34
C PHE A 195 -9.36 15.56 -7.85
N LEU A 196 -8.24 15.85 -8.50
CA LEU A 196 -7.98 15.57 -9.91
C LEU A 196 -7.10 14.32 -10.05
N ILE A 197 -7.51 13.40 -10.91
CA ILE A 197 -6.69 12.25 -11.31
C ILE A 197 -6.07 12.53 -12.68
N VAL A 198 -4.77 12.31 -12.78
CA VAL A 198 -4.07 12.26 -14.08
C VAL A 198 -3.65 10.80 -14.30
N ILE A 199 -4.17 10.18 -15.36
CA ILE A 199 -3.86 8.79 -15.72
C ILE A 199 -2.88 8.81 -16.86
N ASP A 200 -1.62 8.50 -16.56
CA ASP A 200 -0.57 8.37 -17.55
C ASP A 200 -0.66 7.03 -18.28
N GLU A 201 -0.30 7.04 -19.58
CA GLU A 201 -0.45 5.89 -20.48
C GLU A 201 -1.84 5.25 -20.36
N SER A 202 -2.87 6.08 -20.41
CA SER A 202 -4.25 5.70 -20.09
C SER A 202 -4.76 4.53 -20.94
N HIS A 203 -4.34 4.42 -22.21
CA HIS A 203 -4.67 3.30 -23.09
C HIS A 203 -4.21 1.92 -22.57
N VAL A 204 -3.24 1.90 -21.63
CA VAL A 204 -2.77 0.69 -20.92
C VAL A 204 -3.29 0.65 -19.50
N SER A 205 -3.23 1.79 -18.79
CA SER A 205 -3.57 1.88 -17.36
C SER A 205 -5.06 1.62 -17.12
N VAL A 206 -5.96 2.13 -17.95
CA VAL A 206 -7.42 1.93 -17.80
C VAL A 206 -7.81 0.45 -17.98
N PRO A 207 -7.39 -0.26 -19.03
CA PRO A 207 -7.61 -1.70 -19.15
C PRO A 207 -7.01 -2.51 -17.98
N GLN A 208 -5.85 -2.10 -17.45
CA GLN A 208 -5.25 -2.75 -16.28
C GLN A 208 -6.13 -2.58 -15.04
N ILE A 209 -6.62 -1.37 -14.74
CA ILE A 209 -7.55 -1.11 -13.64
C ILE A 209 -8.78 -2.01 -13.77
N ARG A 210 -9.35 -2.12 -14.97
CA ARG A 210 -10.53 -2.97 -15.26
C ARG A 210 -10.28 -4.45 -15.00
N ALA A 211 -9.11 -4.96 -15.33
CA ALA A 211 -8.75 -6.37 -15.21
C ALA A 211 -8.38 -6.79 -13.77
N MET A 212 -7.90 -5.85 -12.93
CA MET A 212 -7.32 -6.17 -11.62
C MET A 212 -8.27 -6.92 -10.70
N TYR A 213 -9.53 -6.51 -10.60
CA TYR A 213 -10.52 -7.17 -9.75
C TYR A 213 -10.73 -8.64 -10.13
N GLY A 214 -10.87 -8.94 -11.41
CA GLY A 214 -11.08 -10.30 -11.91
C GLY A 214 -9.91 -11.21 -11.61
N GLY A 215 -8.69 -10.74 -11.85
CA GLY A 215 -7.46 -11.48 -11.58
C GLY A 215 -7.25 -11.76 -10.09
N ASP A 216 -7.44 -10.75 -9.23
CA ASP A 216 -7.33 -10.91 -7.78
C ASP A 216 -8.38 -11.87 -7.23
N ARG A 217 -9.63 -11.75 -7.68
CA ARG A 217 -10.73 -12.62 -7.27
C ARG A 217 -10.46 -14.08 -7.62
N ALA A 218 -10.02 -14.38 -8.84
CA ALA A 218 -9.71 -15.73 -9.27
C ALA A 218 -8.63 -16.39 -8.40
N ARG A 219 -7.56 -15.63 -8.08
CA ARG A 219 -6.50 -16.10 -7.18
C ARG A 219 -7.03 -16.39 -5.77
N LYS A 220 -7.84 -15.48 -5.22
CA LYS A 220 -8.35 -15.60 -3.84
C LYS A 220 -9.38 -16.70 -3.67
N ILE A 221 -10.19 -16.98 -4.67
CA ILE A 221 -11.09 -18.16 -4.67
C ILE A 221 -10.27 -19.42 -4.36
N ASN A 222 -9.18 -19.66 -5.08
CA ASN A 222 -8.33 -20.82 -4.84
C ASN A 222 -7.75 -20.81 -3.41
N LEU A 223 -7.30 -19.65 -2.91
CA LEU A 223 -6.75 -19.57 -1.55
C LEU A 223 -7.78 -19.91 -0.47
N VAL A 224 -9.04 -19.54 -0.67
CA VAL A 224 -10.15 -19.87 0.24
C VAL A 224 -10.55 -21.33 0.09
N GLU A 225 -10.74 -21.84 -1.13
CA GLU A 225 -11.18 -23.20 -1.40
C GLU A 225 -10.17 -24.27 -0.93
N TYR A 226 -8.88 -23.94 -0.90
CA TYR A 226 -7.83 -24.81 -0.40
C TYR A 226 -7.40 -24.53 1.05
N GLY A 227 -8.17 -23.76 1.81
CA GLY A 227 -7.95 -23.52 3.25
C GLY A 227 -6.68 -22.70 3.57
N PHE A 228 -6.22 -21.85 2.66
CA PHE A 228 -5.10 -20.92 2.94
C PHE A 228 -5.56 -19.62 3.56
N ARG A 229 -6.83 -19.23 3.35
CA ARG A 229 -7.41 -17.97 3.85
C ARG A 229 -8.88 -18.17 4.21
N LEU A 230 -9.36 -17.34 5.17
CA LEU A 230 -10.79 -17.21 5.44
C LEU A 230 -11.51 -16.56 4.25
N PRO A 231 -12.82 -16.79 4.08
CA PRO A 231 -13.63 -16.13 3.05
C PRO A 231 -13.54 -14.59 3.09
N ALA A 232 -13.34 -13.99 4.25
CA ALA A 232 -13.14 -12.55 4.42
C ALA A 232 -11.97 -11.97 3.61
N ALA A 233 -10.96 -12.78 3.27
CA ALA A 233 -9.87 -12.35 2.40
C ALA A 233 -10.33 -11.90 1.01
N MET A 234 -11.51 -12.33 0.56
CA MET A 234 -12.15 -11.89 -0.68
C MET A 234 -12.53 -10.41 -0.64
N ASP A 235 -12.73 -9.85 0.56
CA ASP A 235 -13.13 -8.44 0.76
C ASP A 235 -11.94 -7.48 0.80
N ASN A 236 -10.70 -7.98 0.93
CA ASN A 236 -9.49 -7.23 0.67
C ASN A 236 -9.15 -7.30 -0.83
N ARG A 237 -9.68 -6.43 -1.62
CA ARG A 237 -9.66 -6.49 -3.07
C ARG A 237 -9.41 -5.13 -3.70
N PRO A 238 -8.94 -5.05 -4.94
CA PRO A 238 -8.96 -3.79 -5.66
C PRO A 238 -10.41 -3.34 -5.90
N LEU A 239 -10.59 -2.08 -6.18
CA LEU A 239 -11.87 -1.55 -6.64
C LEU A 239 -12.33 -2.32 -7.89
N LYS A 240 -13.63 -2.52 -8.01
CA LYS A 240 -14.23 -2.83 -9.31
C LYS A 240 -14.13 -1.59 -10.20
N PHE A 241 -14.19 -1.78 -11.50
CA PHE A 241 -14.04 -0.67 -12.43
C PHE A 241 -15.10 0.42 -12.21
N GLU A 242 -16.36 0.02 -11.99
CA GLU A 242 -17.47 0.93 -11.74
C GLU A 242 -17.30 1.70 -10.39
N GLU A 243 -16.67 1.06 -9.40
CA GLU A 243 -16.36 1.72 -8.13
C GLU A 243 -15.28 2.79 -8.34
N PHE A 244 -14.26 2.48 -9.14
CA PHE A 244 -13.22 3.44 -9.53
C PHE A 244 -13.82 4.63 -10.30
N GLU A 245 -14.65 4.38 -11.31
CA GLU A 245 -15.32 5.44 -12.10
C GLU A 245 -16.18 6.35 -11.20
N SER A 246 -16.87 5.79 -10.22
CA SER A 246 -17.71 6.58 -9.29
C SER A 246 -16.90 7.53 -8.39
N MET A 247 -15.63 7.20 -8.12
CA MET A 247 -14.72 8.03 -7.32
C MET A 247 -13.94 9.03 -8.17
N ALA A 248 -13.65 8.69 -9.43
CA ALA A 248 -12.87 9.47 -10.37
C ALA A 248 -13.72 10.56 -11.04
N LYS A 249 -14.08 11.61 -10.28
CA LYS A 249 -14.97 12.68 -10.76
C LYS A 249 -14.31 13.61 -11.78
N GLN A 250 -13.02 13.85 -11.65
CA GLN A 250 -12.24 14.71 -12.54
C GLN A 250 -11.00 13.94 -12.99
N VAL A 251 -10.89 13.68 -14.29
CA VAL A 251 -9.82 12.86 -14.86
C VAL A 251 -9.21 13.53 -16.08
N ILE A 252 -7.89 13.54 -16.14
CA ILE A 252 -7.12 13.83 -17.35
C ILE A 252 -6.48 12.53 -17.80
N TYR A 253 -6.79 12.10 -19.02
CA TYR A 253 -6.15 10.97 -19.67
C TYR A 253 -4.97 11.44 -20.46
N VAL A 254 -3.79 10.87 -20.23
CA VAL A 254 -2.56 11.17 -21.00
C VAL A 254 -2.17 9.92 -21.77
N SER A 255 -2.04 10.05 -23.08
CA SER A 255 -1.68 8.93 -23.96
C SER A 255 -1.17 9.43 -25.31
N ALA A 256 -0.16 8.76 -25.84
CA ALA A 256 0.26 8.96 -27.24
C ALA A 256 -0.73 8.31 -28.24
N THR A 257 -1.46 7.30 -27.81
CA THR A 257 -2.41 6.50 -28.61
C THR A 257 -3.70 6.26 -27.81
N PRO A 258 -4.53 7.30 -27.60
CA PRO A 258 -5.77 7.15 -26.83
C PRO A 258 -6.68 6.08 -27.44
N ALA A 259 -7.32 5.32 -26.57
CA ALA A 259 -8.28 4.28 -26.97
C ALA A 259 -9.72 4.82 -26.94
N ASP A 260 -10.66 4.01 -27.43
CA ASP A 260 -12.08 4.41 -27.55
C ASP A 260 -12.69 4.84 -26.19
N TYR A 261 -12.25 4.22 -25.10
CA TYR A 261 -12.75 4.57 -23.76
C TYR A 261 -12.45 6.02 -23.41
N GLU A 262 -11.20 6.47 -23.55
CA GLU A 262 -10.79 7.84 -23.24
C GLU A 262 -11.49 8.86 -24.13
N LEU A 263 -11.61 8.53 -25.43
CA LEU A 263 -12.30 9.39 -26.41
C LEU A 263 -13.79 9.56 -26.07
N VAL A 264 -14.45 8.49 -25.63
CA VAL A 264 -15.84 8.55 -25.19
C VAL A 264 -15.98 9.37 -23.89
N GLN A 265 -15.11 9.13 -22.91
CA GLN A 265 -15.17 9.83 -21.62
C GLN A 265 -14.84 11.32 -21.72
N SER A 266 -13.98 11.71 -22.68
CA SER A 266 -13.63 13.11 -22.97
C SER A 266 -14.60 13.78 -23.96
N GLU A 267 -15.67 13.11 -24.37
CA GLU A 267 -16.60 13.60 -25.39
C GLU A 267 -15.91 14.02 -26.71
N GLY A 268 -14.79 13.37 -27.03
CA GLY A 268 -13.94 13.68 -28.17
C GLY A 268 -13.08 14.93 -28.03
N ILE A 269 -13.04 15.54 -26.84
CA ILE A 269 -12.14 16.69 -26.60
C ILE A 269 -10.74 16.16 -26.41
N VAL A 270 -9.84 16.53 -27.32
CA VAL A 270 -8.43 16.13 -27.31
C VAL A 270 -7.56 17.37 -27.40
N VAL A 271 -6.58 17.45 -26.51
CA VAL A 271 -5.51 18.47 -26.56
C VAL A 271 -4.23 17.79 -27.05
N GLU A 272 -3.76 18.17 -28.21
CA GLU A 272 -2.53 17.61 -28.79
C GLU A 272 -1.30 18.36 -28.27
N GLN A 273 -0.31 17.62 -27.81
CA GLN A 273 1.00 18.14 -27.44
C GLN A 273 2.07 17.40 -28.25
N VAL A 274 2.44 17.95 -29.40
CA VAL A 274 3.43 17.36 -30.33
C VAL A 274 4.77 18.05 -30.11
N ILE A 275 5.51 17.62 -29.09
CA ILE A 275 6.84 18.18 -28.77
C ILE A 275 7.84 17.05 -28.65
N ARG A 276 8.98 17.18 -29.39
CA ARG A 276 10.17 16.32 -29.24
C ARG A 276 11.32 17.13 -28.65
N PRO A 277 11.37 17.25 -27.31
CA PRO A 277 12.35 18.13 -26.66
C PRO A 277 13.78 17.62 -26.76
N THR A 278 14.00 16.33 -27.01
CA THR A 278 15.32 15.70 -26.96
C THR A 278 16.13 15.88 -28.23
N GLY A 279 15.48 16.17 -29.36
CA GLY A 279 16.15 16.18 -30.69
C GLY A 279 16.71 14.81 -31.12
N LEU A 280 16.46 13.74 -30.35
CA LEU A 280 16.88 12.40 -30.71
C LEU A 280 15.92 11.78 -31.73
N LEU A 281 16.48 11.09 -32.70
CA LEU A 281 15.70 10.30 -33.64
C LEU A 281 15.18 9.04 -32.97
N ASP A 282 14.03 8.55 -33.48
CA ASP A 282 13.53 7.23 -33.07
C ASP A 282 14.57 6.16 -33.47
N PRO A 283 14.67 5.08 -32.69
CA PRO A 283 15.53 3.95 -33.02
C PRO A 283 15.08 3.33 -34.34
N VAL A 284 16.02 2.78 -35.08
CA VAL A 284 15.71 2.02 -36.29
C VAL A 284 14.97 0.75 -35.87
N ILE A 285 13.77 0.55 -36.42
CA ILE A 285 12.95 -0.63 -36.19
C ILE A 285 13.06 -1.55 -37.40
N GLU A 286 13.42 -2.79 -37.15
CA GLU A 286 13.43 -3.87 -38.12
C GLU A 286 12.37 -4.90 -37.80
N VAL A 287 11.47 -5.19 -38.71
CA VAL A 287 10.45 -6.22 -38.60
C VAL A 287 10.91 -7.47 -39.33
N ARG A 288 11.05 -8.58 -38.62
CA ARG A 288 11.51 -9.86 -39.16
C ARG A 288 10.40 -10.91 -39.12
N PRO A 289 10.46 -11.95 -40.00
CA PRO A 289 9.49 -13.05 -39.96
C PRO A 289 9.50 -13.81 -38.66
N SER A 290 8.35 -14.31 -38.22
CA SER A 290 8.24 -15.14 -37.01
C SER A 290 8.75 -16.57 -37.19
N LEU A 291 8.95 -17.03 -38.43
CA LEU A 291 9.51 -18.35 -38.74
C LEU A 291 10.99 -18.37 -38.31
N ASN A 292 11.38 -19.36 -37.52
CA ASN A 292 12.71 -19.49 -36.90
C ASN A 292 13.17 -18.29 -36.08
N GLN A 293 12.21 -17.55 -35.49
CA GLN A 293 12.49 -16.31 -34.75
C GLN A 293 13.46 -16.50 -33.58
N ILE A 294 13.52 -17.69 -32.98
CA ILE A 294 14.41 -17.97 -31.85
C ILE A 294 15.87 -18.08 -32.32
N ASP A 295 16.11 -18.74 -33.43
CA ASP A 295 17.46 -18.91 -33.98
C ASP A 295 17.99 -17.52 -34.47
N ASP A 296 17.16 -16.73 -35.16
CA ASP A 296 17.46 -15.38 -35.56
C ASP A 296 17.74 -14.44 -34.35
N LEU A 297 16.93 -14.55 -33.30
CA LEU A 297 17.15 -13.79 -32.07
C LEU A 297 18.48 -14.17 -31.39
N MET A 298 18.80 -15.48 -31.34
CA MET A 298 20.05 -15.94 -30.73
C MET A 298 21.27 -15.44 -31.50
N GLU A 299 21.21 -15.40 -32.86
CA GLU A 299 22.26 -14.85 -33.69
C GLU A 299 22.47 -13.35 -33.44
N GLU A 300 21.39 -12.58 -33.37
CA GLU A 300 21.46 -11.14 -33.06
C GLU A 300 22.01 -10.87 -31.65
N ILE A 301 21.61 -11.68 -30.65
CA ILE A 301 22.17 -11.58 -29.30
C ILE A 301 23.68 -11.83 -29.33
N GLN A 302 24.15 -12.83 -30.05
CA GLN A 302 25.57 -13.16 -30.15
C GLN A 302 26.37 -12.01 -30.78
N ILE A 303 25.85 -11.41 -31.86
CA ILE A 303 26.47 -10.24 -32.51
C ILE A 303 26.59 -9.05 -31.56
N ARG A 304 25.59 -8.83 -30.68
CA ARG A 304 25.61 -7.77 -29.66
C ARG A 304 26.60 -8.04 -28.55
N ILE A 305 26.68 -9.29 -28.10
CA ILE A 305 27.66 -9.72 -27.10
C ILE A 305 29.10 -9.50 -27.59
N GLU A 306 29.40 -9.83 -28.84
CA GLU A 306 30.72 -9.59 -29.45
C GLU A 306 31.10 -8.10 -29.49
N LYS A 307 30.11 -7.22 -29.54
CA LYS A 307 30.27 -5.76 -29.50
C LYS A 307 30.22 -5.17 -28.08
N GLU A 308 30.13 -6.01 -27.06
CA GLU A 308 29.93 -5.59 -25.65
C GLU A 308 28.67 -4.75 -25.42
N GLU A 309 27.63 -4.90 -26.27
CA GLU A 309 26.36 -4.23 -26.19
C GLU A 309 25.37 -5.01 -25.29
N ARG A 310 24.34 -4.30 -24.78
CA ARG A 310 23.28 -4.93 -23.97
C ARG A 310 22.07 -5.24 -24.85
N VAL A 311 21.41 -6.35 -24.56
CA VAL A 311 20.18 -6.78 -25.23
C VAL A 311 19.05 -6.89 -24.21
N LEU A 312 17.89 -6.32 -24.54
CA LEU A 312 16.65 -6.50 -23.78
C LEU A 312 15.66 -7.27 -24.66
N VAL A 313 15.28 -8.45 -24.19
CA VAL A 313 14.28 -9.29 -24.86
C VAL A 313 12.98 -9.21 -24.08
N THR A 314 11.88 -8.87 -24.74
CA THR A 314 10.54 -8.88 -24.15
C THR A 314 9.62 -9.80 -24.93
N ASP A 315 8.86 -10.62 -24.24
CA ASP A 315 7.83 -11.47 -24.84
C ASP A 315 6.45 -11.06 -24.30
N ARG A 316 5.46 -11.04 -25.19
CA ARG A 316 4.07 -10.86 -24.83
C ARG A 316 3.37 -12.21 -24.89
N LYS A 317 3.07 -12.79 -23.72
CA LYS A 317 2.21 -13.96 -23.67
C LYS A 317 0.89 -13.66 -24.36
N SER A 318 0.63 -14.36 -25.42
CA SER A 318 -0.66 -14.39 -26.13
C SER A 318 -1.71 -15.13 -25.31
#